data_b24cc566087351737ea33c5e3c519675
#
_entry.id   b24cc566087351737ea33c5e3c519675
#
_cell.length_a   1.000
_cell.length_b   1.000
_cell.length_c   1.000
_cell.angle_alpha   90.00
_cell.angle_beta   90.00
_cell.angle_gamma   90.00
#
_symmetry.space_group_name_H-M   'P 1'
#
loop_
_entity.id
_entity.type
_entity.pdbx_description
1 polymer ?
#
loop_
_entity_poly.entity_id
_entity_poly.type
_entity_poly.pdbx_seq_one_letter_code
_entity_poly.pdbx_strand_id
1 'polypeptide(L)'
;ELPVPMMNILNGGKHSDNNITIQEFMIMPIGSITFAERLKRGAEIYHTLKSVLKEKGYSVAVGDEGGFAPNLKNEEEAIEVILEAVKKAGYIPGEDIVLALDIASTEMFDEAKKINKDGYYFWKTDVFKTTDQMIEFLENLCDKYPIYSIEDGLAEEDWEGWKKLTEKLGKKIQL
;
A
#
# COMPACT_ATOMS: atom_id res chain seq x y z
N GLU A 1 -21.95 -10.01 11.37
CA GLU A 1 -20.70 -9.41 11.87
C GLU A 1 -20.29 -8.31 10.92
N LEU A 2 -19.77 -7.17 11.45
CA LEU A 2 -19.22 -6.10 10.62
C LEU A 2 -17.85 -6.52 10.08
N PRO A 3 -17.48 -6.12 8.84
CA PRO A 3 -16.19 -6.46 8.26
C PRO A 3 -15.04 -5.79 9.00
N VAL A 4 -13.83 -6.29 8.78
CA VAL A 4 -12.61 -5.61 9.21
C VAL A 4 -12.45 -4.32 8.38
N PRO A 5 -12.34 -3.14 9.01
CA PRO A 5 -12.14 -1.91 8.26
C PRO A 5 -10.75 -1.87 7.61
N MET A 6 -10.72 -1.52 6.34
CA MET A 6 -9.50 -1.15 5.59
C MET A 6 -9.42 0.37 5.60
N MET A 7 -8.42 0.91 6.29
CA MET A 7 -8.32 2.36 6.50
C MET A 7 -7.09 2.91 5.78
N ASN A 8 -7.32 3.73 4.76
CA ASN A 8 -6.25 4.39 4.03
C ASN A 8 -5.61 5.48 4.90
N ILE A 9 -4.31 5.39 5.13
CA ILE A 9 -3.56 6.30 6.00
C ILE A 9 -2.36 6.97 5.33
N LEU A 10 -1.94 6.48 4.16
CA LEU A 10 -0.90 7.09 3.33
C LEU A 10 -1.24 6.93 1.86
N ASN A 11 -1.16 8.03 1.11
CA ASN A 11 -1.51 8.11 -0.29
C ASN A 11 -0.31 8.33 -1.19
N GLY A 12 -0.42 7.79 -2.42
CA GLY A 12 0.41 8.07 -3.58
C GLY A 12 -0.43 8.14 -4.85
N GLY A 13 0.06 7.60 -5.94
CA GLY A 13 -0.65 7.52 -7.21
C GLY A 13 -0.99 8.87 -7.85
N LYS A 14 -2.02 8.92 -8.67
CA LYS A 14 -2.48 10.14 -9.36
C LYS A 14 -3.18 11.14 -8.43
N HIS A 15 -3.70 10.70 -7.30
CA HIS A 15 -4.43 11.51 -6.33
C HIS A 15 -3.52 12.21 -5.31
N SER A 16 -2.20 12.23 -5.56
CA SER A 16 -1.21 12.84 -4.68
C SER A 16 -0.05 13.44 -5.47
N ASP A 17 0.40 14.63 -5.07
CA ASP A 17 1.55 15.31 -5.69
C ASP A 17 2.92 14.80 -5.19
N ASN A 18 2.94 13.80 -4.29
CA ASN A 18 4.19 13.20 -3.79
C ASN A 18 4.84 12.27 -4.83
N ASN A 19 5.99 11.69 -4.46
CA ASN A 19 6.78 10.82 -5.34
C ASN A 19 6.48 9.32 -5.21
N ILE A 20 5.39 8.93 -4.53
CA ILE A 20 4.98 7.53 -4.37
C ILE A 20 3.97 7.16 -5.45
N THR A 21 4.20 6.03 -6.15
CA THR A 21 3.36 5.61 -7.29
C THR A 21 2.22 4.69 -6.86
N ILE A 22 2.38 3.86 -5.83
CA ILE A 22 1.29 3.07 -5.22
C ILE A 22 0.24 4.02 -4.65
N GLN A 23 -1.04 3.77 -4.96
CA GLN A 23 -2.12 4.70 -4.69
C GLN A 23 -2.50 4.77 -3.22
N GLU A 24 -2.74 3.61 -2.57
CA GLU A 24 -3.18 3.56 -1.17
C GLU A 24 -2.38 2.56 -0.35
N PHE A 25 -2.04 3.01 0.86
CA PHE A 25 -1.49 2.16 1.90
C PHE A 25 -2.48 2.15 3.08
N MET A 26 -3.10 1.01 3.29
CA MET A 26 -4.15 0.82 4.27
C MET A 26 -3.68 -0.03 5.45
N ILE A 27 -4.24 0.23 6.62
CA ILE A 27 -4.13 -0.63 7.80
C ILE A 27 -5.44 -1.37 8.04
N MET A 28 -5.33 -2.60 8.50
CA MET A 28 -6.44 -3.47 8.87
C MET A 28 -6.23 -3.96 10.31
N PRO A 29 -6.99 -3.45 11.29
CA PRO A 29 -6.98 -3.97 12.66
C PRO A 29 -7.68 -5.33 12.70
N ILE A 30 -6.91 -6.39 12.94
CA ILE A 30 -7.39 -7.78 12.97
C ILE A 30 -7.55 -8.30 14.41
N GLY A 31 -7.90 -9.58 14.53
CA GLY A 31 -8.11 -10.24 15.82
C GLY A 31 -9.56 -10.23 16.29
N SER A 32 -9.80 -10.90 17.43
CA SER A 32 -11.16 -11.07 18.00
C SER A 32 -11.54 -9.85 18.86
N ILE A 33 -11.78 -8.70 18.21
CA ILE A 33 -12.13 -7.43 18.84
C ILE A 33 -13.39 -6.82 18.20
N THR A 34 -14.05 -5.90 18.90
CA THR A 34 -15.23 -5.20 18.38
C THR A 34 -14.87 -4.27 17.23
N PHE A 35 -15.84 -3.92 16.38
CA PHE A 35 -15.65 -2.94 15.33
C PHE A 35 -15.22 -1.56 15.88
N ALA A 36 -15.80 -1.15 17.02
CA ALA A 36 -15.44 0.10 17.69
C ALA A 36 -13.95 0.09 18.12
N GLU A 37 -13.44 -1.02 18.63
CA GLU A 37 -12.03 -1.14 18.99
C GLU A 37 -11.13 -1.15 17.75
N ARG A 38 -11.54 -1.79 16.65
CA ARG A 38 -10.81 -1.72 15.38
C ARG A 38 -10.68 -0.28 14.88
N LEU A 39 -11.78 0.47 14.90
CA LEU A 39 -11.79 1.87 14.46
C LEU A 39 -10.91 2.75 15.36
N LYS A 40 -10.97 2.53 16.68
CA LYS A 40 -10.11 3.21 17.64
C LYS A 40 -8.63 2.97 17.35
N ARG A 41 -8.20 1.70 17.17
CA ARG A 41 -6.81 1.36 16.82
C ARG A 41 -6.35 2.06 15.56
N GLY A 42 -7.17 2.08 14.52
CA GLY A 42 -6.87 2.79 13.28
C GLY A 42 -6.67 4.29 13.49
N ALA A 43 -7.53 4.94 14.26
CA ALA A 43 -7.40 6.35 14.57
C ALA A 43 -6.12 6.66 15.38
N GLU A 44 -5.79 5.84 16.37
CA GLU A 44 -4.56 5.98 17.17
C GLU A 44 -3.31 5.84 16.31
N ILE A 45 -3.29 4.85 15.39
CA ILE A 45 -2.17 4.66 14.45
C ILE A 45 -2.07 5.83 13.48
N TYR A 46 -3.18 6.33 12.93
CA TYR A 46 -3.19 7.49 12.04
C TYR A 46 -2.58 8.73 12.70
N HIS A 47 -2.98 9.03 13.94
CA HIS A 47 -2.41 10.15 14.69
C HIS A 47 -0.94 9.93 15.05
N THR A 48 -0.54 8.70 15.34
CA THR A 48 0.85 8.34 15.60
C THR A 48 1.70 8.47 14.34
N LEU A 49 1.17 8.06 13.17
CA LEU A 49 1.84 8.25 11.87
C LEU A 49 2.10 9.72 11.58
N LYS A 50 1.15 10.60 11.89
CA LYS A 50 1.36 12.06 11.78
C LYS A 50 2.56 12.53 12.59
N SER A 51 2.73 11.99 13.79
CA SER A 51 3.87 12.34 14.66
C SER A 51 5.18 11.78 14.11
N VAL A 52 5.20 10.53 13.65
CA VAL A 52 6.37 9.89 13.01
C VAL A 52 6.84 10.68 11.79
N LEU A 53 5.91 11.07 10.91
CA LEU A 53 6.23 11.86 9.72
C LEU A 53 6.82 13.22 10.09
N LYS A 54 6.25 13.92 11.08
CA LYS A 54 6.78 15.20 11.57
C LYS A 54 8.17 15.06 12.17
N GLU A 55 8.41 14.06 13.01
CA GLU A 55 9.72 13.79 13.62
C GLU A 55 10.81 13.55 12.56
N LYS A 56 10.44 12.94 11.43
CA LYS A 56 11.32 12.70 10.28
C LYS A 56 11.44 13.91 9.33
N GLY A 57 10.71 14.99 9.58
CA GLY A 57 10.71 16.19 8.72
C GLY A 57 9.88 16.06 7.45
N TYR A 58 8.99 15.07 7.37
CA TYR A 58 8.11 14.87 6.23
C TYR A 58 6.83 15.71 6.32
N SER A 59 6.22 15.98 5.15
CA SER A 59 4.91 16.62 5.06
C SER A 59 3.84 15.76 5.72
N VAL A 60 2.90 16.42 6.39
CA VAL A 60 1.67 15.82 6.94
C VAL A 60 0.43 16.37 6.24
N ALA A 61 0.59 16.91 5.04
CA ALA A 61 -0.52 17.23 4.17
C ALA A 61 -1.29 15.94 3.82
N VAL A 62 -2.60 16.07 3.72
CA VAL A 62 -3.51 14.95 3.45
C VAL A 62 -3.85 14.96 1.96
N GLY A 63 -3.79 13.81 1.32
CA GLY A 63 -4.25 13.61 -0.06
C GLY A 63 -5.78 13.55 -0.17
N ASP A 64 -6.28 13.44 -1.38
CA ASP A 64 -7.72 13.47 -1.67
C ASP A 64 -8.49 12.31 -1.01
N GLU A 65 -7.82 11.21 -0.71
CA GLU A 65 -8.39 10.00 -0.13
C GLU A 65 -8.16 9.87 1.39
N GLY A 66 -7.71 10.95 2.04
CA GLY A 66 -7.65 11.05 3.50
C GLY A 66 -6.34 10.57 4.14
N GLY A 67 -5.44 9.90 3.40
CA GLY A 67 -4.10 9.53 3.85
C GLY A 67 -3.10 10.68 3.77
N PHE A 68 -2.00 10.61 4.54
CA PHE A 68 -0.89 11.55 4.38
C PHE A 68 -0.17 11.35 3.05
N ALA A 69 0.36 12.41 2.47
CA ALA A 69 1.03 12.39 1.18
C ALA A 69 2.48 12.92 1.26
N PRO A 70 3.37 12.28 2.04
CA PRO A 70 4.76 12.70 2.16
C PRO A 70 5.56 12.32 0.90
N ASN A 71 6.65 13.07 0.62
CA ASN A 71 7.70 12.62 -0.28
C ASN A 71 8.63 11.66 0.48
N LEU A 72 8.64 10.40 0.08
CA LEU A 72 9.44 9.33 0.66
C LEU A 72 10.46 8.83 -0.37
N LYS A 73 11.40 7.99 0.03
CA LYS A 73 12.44 7.48 -0.88
C LYS A 73 11.88 6.52 -1.93
N ASN A 74 10.95 5.69 -1.50
CA ASN A 74 10.30 4.65 -2.32
C ASN A 74 9.05 4.11 -1.60
N GLU A 75 8.39 3.17 -2.25
CA GLU A 75 7.18 2.51 -1.75
C GLU A 75 7.43 1.71 -0.44
N GLU A 76 8.63 1.13 -0.29
CA GLU A 76 8.98 0.40 0.94
C GLU A 76 9.10 1.33 2.15
N GLU A 77 9.66 2.54 1.99
CA GLU A 77 9.70 3.51 3.10
C GLU A 77 8.29 3.92 3.55
N ALA A 78 7.32 3.96 2.63
CA ALA A 78 5.92 4.19 3.00
C ALA A 78 5.39 3.10 3.94
N ILE A 79 5.67 1.84 3.63
CA ILE A 79 5.33 0.71 4.51
C ILE A 79 6.08 0.81 5.85
N GLU A 80 7.36 1.12 5.82
CA GLU A 80 8.21 1.19 7.02
C GLU A 80 7.78 2.27 8.01
N VAL A 81 7.40 3.47 7.53
CA VAL A 81 6.90 4.53 8.42
C VAL A 81 5.54 4.18 9.02
N ILE A 82 4.69 3.47 8.29
CA ILE A 82 3.42 2.95 8.81
C ILE A 82 3.68 1.91 9.91
N LEU A 83 4.56 0.94 9.67
CA LEU A 83 4.89 -0.09 10.66
C LEU A 83 5.60 0.49 11.91
N GLU A 84 6.38 1.55 11.75
CA GLU A 84 6.92 2.32 12.87
C GLU A 84 5.79 2.96 13.69
N ALA A 85 4.80 3.56 13.03
CA ALA A 85 3.64 4.15 13.70
C ALA A 85 2.80 3.09 14.43
N VAL A 86 2.59 1.92 13.83
CA VAL A 86 1.89 0.78 14.46
C VAL A 86 2.58 0.39 15.77
N LYS A 87 3.92 0.22 15.75
CA LYS A 87 4.72 -0.13 16.94
C LYS A 87 4.70 0.98 17.99
N LYS A 88 4.85 2.25 17.59
CA LYS A 88 4.79 3.40 18.52
C LYS A 88 3.40 3.59 19.13
N ALA A 89 2.33 3.20 18.45
CA ALA A 89 0.98 3.18 18.99
C ALA A 89 0.72 2.01 19.98
N GLY A 90 1.70 1.10 20.14
CA GLY A 90 1.63 -0.03 21.08
C GLY A 90 1.03 -1.30 20.49
N TYR A 91 0.95 -1.41 19.15
CA TYR A 91 0.41 -2.57 18.44
C TYR A 91 1.50 -3.39 17.76
N ILE A 92 1.21 -4.68 17.53
CA ILE A 92 2.14 -5.64 16.93
C ILE A 92 1.80 -5.82 15.45
N PRO A 93 2.71 -5.40 14.51
CA PRO A 93 2.53 -5.69 13.09
C PRO A 93 2.44 -7.19 12.82
N GLY A 94 1.45 -7.60 12.00
CA GLY A 94 1.20 -9.00 11.67
C GLY A 94 0.31 -9.75 12.67
N GLU A 95 0.14 -9.24 13.89
CA GLU A 95 -0.70 -9.85 14.92
C GLU A 95 -1.95 -8.99 15.22
N ASP A 96 -1.75 -7.71 15.51
CA ASP A 96 -2.85 -6.76 15.77
C ASP A 96 -3.29 -6.02 14.52
N ILE A 97 -2.32 -5.71 13.65
CA ILE A 97 -2.47 -4.88 12.45
C ILE A 97 -1.78 -5.57 11.28
N VAL A 98 -2.51 -5.76 10.20
CA VAL A 98 -1.95 -6.10 8.89
C VAL A 98 -2.16 -4.96 7.91
N LEU A 99 -1.49 -5.04 6.76
CA LEU A 99 -1.56 -4.02 5.73
C LEU A 99 -2.41 -4.49 4.55
N ALA A 100 -3.04 -3.54 3.89
CA ALA A 100 -3.61 -3.71 2.56
C ALA A 100 -3.08 -2.62 1.64
N LEU A 101 -2.90 -2.94 0.38
CA LEU A 101 -2.43 -2.01 -0.64
C LEU A 101 -3.46 -1.93 -1.76
N ASP A 102 -3.69 -0.74 -2.28
CA ASP A 102 -4.25 -0.52 -3.61
C ASP A 102 -3.13 0.02 -4.51
N ILE A 103 -2.76 -0.79 -5.49
CA ILE A 103 -1.64 -0.46 -6.37
C ILE A 103 -2.08 0.45 -7.51
N ALA A 104 -3.34 0.35 -7.96
CA ALA A 104 -3.90 1.03 -9.13
C ALA A 104 -3.04 0.83 -10.40
N SER A 105 -2.68 -0.42 -10.68
CA SER A 105 -1.67 -0.77 -11.69
C SER A 105 -2.08 -0.47 -13.12
N THR A 106 -3.37 -0.35 -13.43
CA THR A 106 -3.84 0.03 -14.78
C THR A 106 -3.27 1.40 -15.17
N GLU A 107 -3.15 2.33 -14.22
CA GLU A 107 -2.54 3.63 -14.47
C GLU A 107 -1.05 3.54 -14.80
N MET A 108 -0.31 2.67 -14.11
CA MET A 108 1.11 2.41 -14.40
C MET A 108 1.29 1.78 -15.77
N PHE A 109 0.36 0.92 -16.18
CA PHE A 109 0.35 0.26 -17.49
C PHE A 109 0.07 1.28 -18.60
N ASP A 110 -0.89 2.19 -18.40
CA ASP A 110 -1.20 3.25 -19.35
C ASP A 110 -0.06 4.28 -19.48
N GLU A 111 0.61 4.63 -18.40
CA GLU A 111 1.81 5.46 -18.45
C GLU A 111 2.97 4.78 -19.18
N ALA A 112 3.13 3.45 -19.07
CA ALA A 112 4.12 2.69 -19.82
C ALA A 112 3.85 2.73 -21.34
N LYS A 113 2.58 2.63 -21.76
CA LYS A 113 2.18 2.76 -23.17
C LYS A 113 2.57 4.10 -23.78
N LYS A 114 2.50 5.19 -23.02
CA LYS A 114 2.90 6.53 -23.49
C LYS A 114 4.38 6.62 -23.86
N ILE A 115 5.21 5.80 -23.23
CA ILE A 115 6.65 5.68 -23.53
C ILE A 115 6.97 4.46 -24.42
N ASN A 116 5.96 3.88 -25.10
CA ASN A 116 6.07 2.73 -25.99
C ASN A 116 6.67 1.49 -25.32
N LYS A 117 6.32 1.23 -24.07
CA LYS A 117 6.71 0.02 -23.32
C LYS A 117 5.48 -0.80 -22.93
N ASP A 118 5.64 -2.12 -22.87
CA ASP A 118 4.62 -3.06 -22.44
C ASP A 118 4.97 -3.57 -21.04
N GLY A 119 4.24 -3.09 -20.04
CA GLY A 119 4.46 -3.37 -18.63
C GLY A 119 4.02 -2.22 -17.73
N TYR A 120 4.70 -2.02 -16.62
CA TYR A 120 4.31 -1.12 -15.53
C TYR A 120 5.37 -0.03 -15.32
N TYR A 121 4.99 1.22 -15.48
CA TYR A 121 5.87 2.36 -15.33
C TYR A 121 5.55 3.16 -14.07
N PHE A 122 6.45 3.12 -13.11
CA PHE A 122 6.44 3.94 -11.91
C PHE A 122 6.89 5.35 -12.29
N TRP A 123 5.98 6.13 -12.85
CA TRP A 123 6.28 7.41 -13.51
C TRP A 123 6.86 8.48 -12.59
N LYS A 124 6.61 8.37 -11.28
CA LYS A 124 7.12 9.31 -10.28
C LYS A 124 8.59 9.08 -9.94
N THR A 125 9.11 7.89 -10.17
CA THR A 125 10.49 7.49 -9.87
C THR A 125 11.28 7.05 -11.11
N ASP A 126 10.66 7.12 -12.30
CA ASP A 126 11.24 6.70 -13.59
C ASP A 126 11.71 5.24 -13.60
N VAL A 127 10.96 4.34 -12.97
CA VAL A 127 11.26 2.90 -12.94
C VAL A 127 10.24 2.13 -13.76
N PHE A 128 10.74 1.33 -14.72
CA PHE A 128 9.91 0.44 -15.52
C PHE A 128 10.07 -1.01 -15.07
N LYS A 129 8.96 -1.76 -15.05
CA LYS A 129 8.90 -3.19 -14.74
C LYS A 129 8.10 -3.92 -15.82
N THR A 130 8.57 -5.09 -16.26
CA THR A 130 7.73 -6.03 -17.01
C THR A 130 6.67 -6.63 -16.08
N THR A 131 5.66 -7.32 -16.63
CA THR A 131 4.66 -8.05 -15.83
C THR A 131 5.32 -9.00 -14.82
N ASP A 132 6.32 -9.79 -15.25
CA ASP A 132 7.01 -10.73 -14.37
C ASP A 132 7.80 -10.00 -13.27
N GLN A 133 8.44 -8.86 -13.55
CA GLN A 133 9.13 -8.03 -12.57
C GLN A 133 8.15 -7.34 -11.61
N MET A 134 6.95 -6.99 -12.08
CA MET A 134 5.91 -6.43 -11.19
C MET A 134 5.41 -7.50 -10.22
N ILE A 135 5.17 -8.72 -10.70
CA ILE A 135 4.79 -9.86 -9.84
C ILE A 135 5.87 -10.15 -8.80
N GLU A 136 7.15 -10.17 -9.21
CA GLU A 136 8.28 -10.36 -8.29
C GLU A 136 8.36 -9.24 -7.24
N PHE A 137 8.13 -8.00 -7.64
CA PHE A 137 8.08 -6.86 -6.71
C PHE A 137 6.98 -7.03 -5.65
N LEU A 138 5.76 -7.40 -6.05
CA LEU A 138 4.64 -7.64 -5.14
C LEU A 138 4.90 -8.85 -4.21
N GLU A 139 5.49 -9.93 -4.74
CA GLU A 139 5.89 -11.11 -3.95
C GLU A 139 6.91 -10.72 -2.88
N ASN A 140 7.94 -9.97 -3.24
CA ASN A 140 8.97 -9.50 -2.30
C ASN A 140 8.38 -8.60 -1.18
N LEU A 141 7.42 -7.73 -1.51
CA LEU A 141 6.72 -6.95 -0.50
C LEU A 141 5.94 -7.83 0.48
N CYS A 142 5.22 -8.84 -0.04
CA CYS A 142 4.44 -9.78 0.80
C CYS A 142 5.32 -10.70 1.66
N ASP A 143 6.51 -11.05 1.20
CA ASP A 143 7.44 -11.87 1.98
C ASP A 143 8.14 -11.06 3.08
N LYS A 144 8.31 -9.75 2.89
CA LYS A 144 9.01 -8.85 3.82
C LYS A 144 8.07 -8.20 4.85
N TYR A 145 6.83 -7.93 4.47
CA TYR A 145 5.89 -7.14 5.26
C TYR A 145 4.57 -7.87 5.50
N PRO A 146 3.82 -7.57 6.58
CA PRO A 146 2.57 -8.24 6.90
C PRO A 146 1.41 -7.74 6.02
N ILE A 147 1.53 -7.92 4.71
CA ILE A 147 0.49 -7.56 3.73
C ILE A 147 -0.52 -8.69 3.67
N TYR A 148 -1.80 -8.36 3.82
CA TYR A 148 -2.92 -9.30 3.78
C TYR A 148 -3.73 -9.21 2.49
N SER A 149 -3.78 -8.04 1.87
CA SER A 149 -4.54 -7.80 0.65
C SER A 149 -3.78 -6.89 -0.32
N ILE A 150 -3.89 -7.19 -1.60
CA ILE A 150 -3.46 -6.31 -2.70
C ILE A 150 -4.62 -6.17 -3.67
N GLU A 151 -5.11 -4.94 -3.81
CA GLU A 151 -6.09 -4.51 -4.81
C GLU A 151 -5.35 -3.99 -6.03
N ASP A 152 -5.87 -4.28 -7.22
CA ASP A 152 -5.37 -3.82 -8.51
C ASP A 152 -3.84 -3.99 -8.69
N GLY A 153 -3.33 -5.15 -8.25
CA GLY A 153 -1.90 -5.48 -8.30
C GLY A 153 -1.33 -5.55 -9.71
N LEU A 154 -2.17 -5.78 -10.72
CA LEU A 154 -1.86 -5.72 -12.15
C LEU A 154 -2.99 -5.00 -12.90
N ALA A 155 -2.72 -4.59 -14.15
CA ALA A 155 -3.70 -3.92 -15.01
C ALA A 155 -4.92 -4.82 -15.28
N GLU A 156 -6.09 -4.20 -15.47
CA GLU A 156 -7.39 -4.86 -15.69
C GLU A 156 -7.34 -5.93 -16.79
N GLU A 157 -6.64 -5.66 -17.88
CA GLU A 157 -6.57 -6.51 -19.05
C GLU A 157 -5.36 -7.45 -19.08
N ASP A 158 -4.50 -7.44 -18.05
CA ASP A 158 -3.33 -8.33 -17.97
C ASP A 158 -3.71 -9.72 -17.43
N TRP A 159 -4.60 -10.43 -18.15
CA TRP A 159 -5.15 -11.73 -17.73
C TRP A 159 -4.08 -12.80 -17.47
N GLU A 160 -3.03 -12.84 -18.30
CA GLU A 160 -1.93 -13.78 -18.10
C GLU A 160 -1.08 -13.43 -16.86
N GLY A 161 -0.87 -12.14 -16.64
CA GLY A 161 -0.23 -11.66 -15.41
C GLY A 161 -1.06 -11.99 -14.17
N TRP A 162 -2.36 -11.71 -14.19
CA TRP A 162 -3.28 -12.04 -13.10
C TRP A 162 -3.30 -13.53 -12.76
N LYS A 163 -3.26 -14.41 -13.77
CA LYS A 163 -3.14 -15.84 -13.54
C LYS A 163 -1.86 -16.17 -12.77
N LYS A 164 -0.71 -15.68 -13.25
CA LYS A 164 0.60 -15.89 -12.59
C LYS A 164 0.62 -15.34 -11.16
N LEU A 165 0.11 -14.12 -10.96
CA LEU A 165 0.04 -13.48 -9.64
C LEU A 165 -0.80 -14.31 -8.68
N THR A 166 -1.97 -14.77 -9.12
CA THR A 166 -2.89 -15.62 -8.33
C THR A 166 -2.25 -16.96 -7.97
N GLU A 167 -1.53 -17.59 -8.92
CA GLU A 167 -0.80 -18.84 -8.64
C GLU A 167 0.28 -18.65 -7.56
N LYS A 168 0.97 -17.50 -7.54
CA LYS A 168 2.03 -17.19 -6.58
C LYS A 168 1.49 -16.74 -5.22
N LEU A 169 0.57 -15.80 -5.18
CA LEU A 169 0.16 -15.09 -3.97
C LEU A 169 -1.24 -15.45 -3.47
N GLY A 170 -2.15 -15.92 -4.32
CA GLY A 170 -3.57 -16.11 -3.98
C GLY A 170 -3.87 -17.13 -2.89
N LYS A 171 -2.85 -17.93 -2.46
CA LYS A 171 -2.97 -18.81 -1.28
C LYS A 171 -2.44 -18.16 0.00
N LYS A 172 -1.71 -17.05 -0.10
CA LYS A 172 -1.08 -16.34 1.03
C LYS A 172 -1.88 -15.11 1.41
N ILE A 173 -2.38 -14.37 0.43
CA ILE A 173 -3.06 -13.09 0.59
C ILE A 173 -4.35 -13.04 -0.23
N GLN A 174 -5.19 -12.04 0.03
CA GLN A 174 -6.32 -11.67 -0.81
C GLN A 174 -5.85 -10.82 -2.00
N LEU A 175 -6.28 -11.21 -3.21
CA LEU A 175 -6.09 -10.46 -4.44
C LEU A 175 -7.44 -10.02 -4.98
#